data_04c40c7a450a52ce6998c07387e06ae6
#
_entry.id   04c40c7a450a52ce6998c07387e06ae6
#
_cell.length_a   1.000
_cell.length_b   1.000
_cell.length_c   1.000
_cell.angle_alpha   90.00
_cell.angle_beta   90.00
_cell.angle_gamma   90.00
#
_symmetry.space_group_name_H-M   'P 1'
#
loop_
_entity.id
_entity.type
_entity.pdbx_description
1 polymer ?
#
loop_
_entity_poly.entity_id
_entity_poly.type
_entity_poly.pdbx_seq_one_letter_code
_entity_poly.pdbx_strand_id
1 'polypeptide(L)'
;MPLWLDANGYMAGTIGLLSVWLVLLAAYQLTCFVTERLVRAPSLAPSLTRALAATLASTLVPIAVAYNIAHNFSSLLIQGQNLLPLLSDPLGLRWNLFGTANMHANIGLVDAKLTWYVAIGAIVAGHVIAVWLAHRVALREYGTPKRAALASIPLTVLMVAYTAISLLAIAEPMVVFEAPRGE
;
A
#
# COMPACT_ATOMS: atom_id res chain seq x y z
N MET A 1 31.36 -1.11 -15.88
CA MET A 1 31.12 0.08 -15.05
C MET A 1 31.77 -0.19 -13.69
N PRO A 2 32.62 0.67 -13.12
CA PRO A 2 33.33 0.34 -11.88
C PRO A 2 32.36 0.34 -10.67
N LEU A 3 32.52 -0.64 -9.79
CA LEU A 3 31.71 -0.92 -8.60
C LEU A 3 31.48 0.28 -7.64
N TRP A 4 32.37 1.28 -7.64
CA TRP A 4 32.24 2.47 -6.80
C TRP A 4 31.22 3.51 -7.34
N LEU A 5 30.88 3.48 -8.63
CA LEU A 5 29.78 4.30 -9.20
C LEU A 5 28.42 3.76 -8.80
N ASP A 6 28.30 2.43 -8.66
CA ASP A 6 27.06 1.80 -8.19
C ASP A 6 26.81 2.08 -6.69
N ALA A 7 27.87 2.14 -5.87
CA ALA A 7 27.74 2.41 -4.44
C ALA A 7 27.07 3.77 -4.14
N ASN A 8 27.37 4.82 -4.90
CA ASN A 8 26.76 6.14 -4.72
C ASN A 8 25.26 6.13 -5.13
N GLY A 9 24.90 5.38 -6.16
CA GLY A 9 23.51 5.19 -6.58
C GLY A 9 22.69 4.45 -5.52
N TYR A 10 23.23 3.37 -4.96
CA TYR A 10 22.58 2.62 -3.87
C TYR A 10 22.44 3.45 -2.60
N MET A 11 23.47 4.21 -2.21
CA MET A 11 23.40 5.09 -1.04
C MET A 11 22.35 6.19 -1.22
N ALA A 12 22.29 6.84 -2.39
CA ALA A 12 21.27 7.85 -2.68
C ALA A 12 19.85 7.26 -2.63
N GLY A 13 19.65 6.07 -3.21
CA GLY A 13 18.38 5.36 -3.15
C GLY A 13 17.98 4.98 -1.72
N THR A 14 18.94 4.49 -0.92
CA THR A 14 18.68 4.11 0.48
C THR A 14 18.33 5.34 1.34
N ILE A 15 19.08 6.44 1.18
CA ILE A 15 18.80 7.71 1.89
C ILE A 15 17.42 8.23 1.47
N GLY A 16 17.09 8.21 0.17
CA GLY A 16 15.80 8.59 -0.36
C GLY A 16 14.66 7.78 0.28
N LEU A 17 14.79 6.46 0.31
CA LEU A 17 13.80 5.57 0.89
C LEU A 17 13.62 5.79 2.40
N LEU A 18 14.70 5.95 3.14
CA LEU A 18 14.66 6.27 4.57
C LEU A 18 14.03 7.63 4.84
N SER A 19 14.34 8.65 4.02
CA SER A 19 13.76 9.99 4.17
C SER A 19 12.25 9.98 3.94
N VAL A 20 11.76 9.28 2.91
CA VAL A 20 10.33 9.11 2.66
C VAL A 20 9.66 8.42 3.84
N TRP A 21 10.25 7.33 4.34
CA TRP A 21 9.71 6.60 5.50
C TRP A 21 9.63 7.49 6.76
N LEU A 22 10.66 8.29 7.04
CA LEU A 22 10.67 9.24 8.15
C LEU A 22 9.60 10.34 8.00
N VAL A 23 9.41 10.87 6.79
CA VAL A 23 8.36 11.86 6.50
C VAL A 23 6.98 11.26 6.74
N LEU A 24 6.73 10.02 6.29
CA LEU A 24 5.46 9.32 6.51
C LEU A 24 5.21 9.08 7.99
N LEU A 25 6.22 8.65 8.73
CA LEU A 25 6.14 8.46 10.18
C LEU A 25 5.85 9.78 10.91
N ALA A 26 6.56 10.86 10.55
CA ALA A 26 6.35 12.18 11.13
C ALA A 26 4.94 12.72 10.85
N ALA A 27 4.42 12.56 9.63
CA ALA A 27 3.07 12.94 9.27
C ALA A 27 2.03 12.15 10.06
N TYR A 28 2.25 10.85 10.27
CA TYR A 28 1.39 10.01 11.11
C TYR A 28 1.39 10.48 12.58
N GLN A 29 2.57 10.75 13.16
CA GLN A 29 2.69 11.25 14.54
C GLN A 29 2.03 12.63 14.71
N LEU A 30 2.20 13.52 13.72
CA LEU A 30 1.52 14.81 13.69
C LEU A 30 0.00 14.63 13.67
N THR A 31 -0.52 13.68 12.89
CA THR A 31 -1.94 13.35 12.84
C THR A 31 -2.46 12.89 14.20
N CYS A 32 -1.72 12.04 14.91
CA CYS A 32 -2.09 11.60 16.25
C CYS A 32 -2.10 12.80 17.23
N PHE A 33 -1.09 13.66 17.16
CA PHE A 33 -1.01 14.87 17.99
C PHE A 33 -2.18 15.84 17.71
N VAL A 34 -2.50 16.08 16.45
CA VAL A 34 -3.65 16.92 16.05
C VAL A 34 -4.96 16.33 16.55
N THR A 35 -5.14 15.01 16.44
CA THR A 35 -6.32 14.32 16.95
C THR A 35 -6.53 14.58 18.44
N GLU A 36 -5.48 14.44 19.25
CA GLU A 36 -5.54 14.71 20.69
C GLU A 36 -5.93 16.15 21.01
N ARG A 37 -5.35 17.10 20.26
CA ARG A 37 -5.66 18.53 20.42
C ARG A 37 -7.10 18.88 20.06
N LEU A 38 -7.62 18.28 18.99
CA LEU A 38 -8.99 18.51 18.52
C LEU A 38 -10.04 17.95 19.48
N VAL A 39 -9.81 16.79 20.05
CA VAL A 39 -10.79 16.13 20.93
C VAL A 39 -10.75 16.68 22.34
N ARG A 40 -9.74 17.51 22.69
CA ARG A 40 -9.53 18.08 24.03
C ARG A 40 -9.70 17.02 25.12
N ALA A 41 -9.10 15.85 24.94
CA ALA A 41 -9.08 14.83 25.97
C ALA A 41 -8.30 15.38 27.19
N PRO A 42 -8.89 15.40 28.40
CA PRO A 42 -8.15 15.81 29.58
C PRO A 42 -6.97 14.86 29.75
N SER A 43 -5.76 15.40 29.69
CA SER A 43 -4.45 14.77 29.94
C SER A 43 -4.45 13.23 29.92
N LEU A 44 -4.51 12.64 28.73
CA LEU A 44 -4.19 11.23 28.57
C LEU A 44 -2.72 11.04 28.91
N ALA A 45 -2.42 10.11 29.80
CA ALA A 45 -1.04 9.78 30.12
C ALA A 45 -0.27 9.44 28.83
N PRO A 46 1.04 9.78 28.70
CA PRO A 46 1.83 9.51 27.50
C PRO A 46 1.82 8.04 27.04
N SER A 47 1.56 7.11 27.96
CA SER A 47 1.35 5.69 27.67
C SER A 47 0.06 5.42 26.89
N LEU A 48 -1.00 6.17 27.18
CA LEU A 48 -2.30 6.02 26.52
C LEU A 48 -2.28 6.61 25.10
N THR A 49 -1.57 7.72 24.92
CA THR A 49 -1.28 8.33 23.60
C THR A 49 -0.58 7.34 22.67
N ARG A 50 0.44 6.62 23.16
CA ARG A 50 1.14 5.59 22.39
C ARG A 50 0.23 4.40 22.05
N ALA A 51 -0.59 3.96 23.00
CA ALA A 51 -1.55 2.87 22.78
C ALA A 51 -2.59 3.26 21.72
N LEU A 52 -3.11 4.48 21.77
CA LEU A 52 -4.04 5.01 20.79
C LEU A 52 -3.40 5.10 19.39
N ALA A 53 -2.19 5.62 19.29
CA ALA A 53 -1.45 5.69 18.03
C ALA A 53 -1.25 4.28 17.45
N ALA A 54 -0.84 3.30 18.24
CA ALA A 54 -0.70 1.92 17.76
C ALA A 54 -2.04 1.31 17.31
N THR A 55 -3.12 1.58 18.03
CA THR A 55 -4.46 1.09 17.66
C THR A 55 -4.96 1.75 16.37
N LEU A 56 -4.75 3.05 16.19
CA LEU A 56 -5.08 3.75 14.95
C LEU A 56 -4.23 3.27 13.77
N ALA A 57 -2.94 2.95 13.99
CA ALA A 57 -2.09 2.39 12.94
C ALA A 57 -2.64 1.07 12.39
N SER A 58 -3.21 0.22 13.25
CA SER A 58 -3.81 -1.05 12.82
C SER A 58 -5.00 -0.86 11.88
N THR A 59 -5.69 0.28 11.94
CA THR A 59 -6.81 0.58 11.04
C THR A 59 -6.37 0.89 9.60
N LEU A 60 -5.07 1.14 9.37
CA LEU A 60 -4.49 1.33 8.05
C LEU A 60 -4.18 0.03 7.31
N VAL A 61 -4.18 -1.11 8.03
CA VAL A 61 -3.88 -2.43 7.43
C VAL A 61 -4.76 -2.76 6.24
N PRO A 62 -6.08 -2.52 6.24
CA PRO A 62 -6.92 -2.78 5.07
C PRO A 62 -6.48 -2.01 3.81
N ILE A 63 -5.97 -0.78 3.96
CA ILE A 63 -5.45 -0.01 2.83
C ILE A 63 -4.16 -0.65 2.30
N ALA A 64 -3.26 -1.06 3.19
CA ALA A 64 -2.01 -1.71 2.79
C ALA A 64 -2.28 -3.02 2.03
N VAL A 65 -3.24 -3.82 2.48
CA VAL A 65 -3.68 -5.05 1.80
C VAL A 65 -4.31 -4.72 0.45
N ALA A 66 -5.22 -3.76 0.40
CA ALA A 66 -5.87 -3.33 -0.83
C ALA A 66 -4.88 -2.82 -1.87
N TYR A 67 -3.90 -2.03 -1.44
CA TYR A 67 -2.83 -1.52 -2.28
C TYR A 67 -1.92 -2.65 -2.82
N ASN A 68 -1.59 -3.62 -1.97
CA ASN A 68 -0.84 -4.80 -2.37
C ASN A 68 -1.59 -5.60 -3.44
N ILE A 69 -2.90 -5.82 -3.27
CA ILE A 69 -3.75 -6.46 -4.27
C ILE A 69 -3.75 -5.65 -5.57
N ALA A 70 -3.99 -4.34 -5.50
CA ALA A 70 -4.07 -3.47 -6.66
C ALA A 70 -2.78 -3.49 -7.51
N HIS A 71 -1.62 -3.44 -6.84
CA HIS A 71 -0.33 -3.43 -7.54
C HIS A 71 0.11 -4.79 -8.07
N ASN A 72 -0.20 -5.87 -7.37
CA ASN A 72 0.30 -7.19 -7.71
C ASN A 72 -0.74 -8.05 -8.46
N PHE A 73 -1.95 -7.55 -8.73
CA PHE A 73 -3.04 -8.32 -9.31
C PHE A 73 -2.65 -8.98 -10.65
N SER A 74 -2.13 -8.20 -11.60
CA SER A 74 -1.70 -8.73 -12.90
C SER A 74 -0.56 -9.74 -12.76
N SER A 75 0.44 -9.40 -11.95
CA SER A 75 1.57 -10.30 -11.66
C SER A 75 1.10 -11.59 -11.01
N LEU A 76 0.17 -11.51 -10.05
CA LEU A 76 -0.37 -12.68 -9.37
C LEU A 76 -1.15 -13.59 -10.33
N LEU A 77 -1.95 -13.02 -11.23
CA LEU A 77 -2.70 -13.80 -12.23
C LEU A 77 -1.78 -14.45 -13.25
N ILE A 78 -0.76 -13.75 -13.73
CA ILE A 78 0.17 -14.28 -14.74
C ILE A 78 1.10 -15.32 -14.11
N GLN A 79 1.78 -14.94 -13.02
CA GLN A 79 2.74 -15.82 -12.35
C GLN A 79 2.07 -16.96 -11.59
N GLY A 80 0.85 -16.75 -11.09
CA GLY A 80 0.06 -17.80 -10.46
C GLY A 80 -0.23 -18.98 -11.39
N GLN A 81 -0.33 -18.75 -12.69
CA GLN A 81 -0.49 -19.83 -13.67
C GLN A 81 0.72 -20.76 -13.70
N ASN A 82 1.93 -20.25 -13.45
CA ASN A 82 3.16 -21.04 -13.40
C ASN A 82 3.20 -22.02 -12.22
N LEU A 83 2.32 -21.86 -11.24
CA LEU A 83 2.20 -22.84 -10.15
C LEU A 83 1.63 -24.18 -10.65
N LEU A 84 0.80 -24.17 -11.68
CA LEU A 84 0.19 -25.41 -12.21
C LEU A 84 1.24 -26.37 -12.78
N PRO A 85 2.14 -25.97 -13.71
CA PRO A 85 3.22 -26.84 -14.16
C PRO A 85 4.20 -27.18 -13.03
N LEU A 86 4.49 -26.26 -12.12
CA LEU A 86 5.37 -26.51 -10.99
C LEU A 86 4.81 -27.57 -10.02
N LEU A 87 3.50 -27.55 -9.75
CA LEU A 87 2.82 -28.59 -8.97
C LEU A 87 2.77 -29.93 -9.70
N SER A 88 2.73 -29.90 -11.04
CA SER A 88 2.71 -31.12 -11.86
C SER A 88 4.07 -31.82 -11.93
N ASP A 89 5.16 -31.05 -11.83
CA ASP A 89 6.54 -31.58 -11.80
C ASP A 89 7.41 -30.81 -10.77
N PRO A 90 7.17 -31.00 -9.47
CA PRO A 90 7.81 -30.21 -8.42
C PRO A 90 9.32 -30.48 -8.27
N LEU A 91 9.79 -31.60 -8.77
CA LEU A 91 11.20 -32.00 -8.65
C LEU A 91 11.98 -31.96 -9.99
N GLY A 92 11.32 -31.55 -11.08
CA GLY A 92 11.94 -31.50 -12.40
C GLY A 92 12.28 -32.90 -12.97
N LEU A 93 11.61 -33.96 -12.47
CA LEU A 93 11.83 -35.35 -12.87
C LEU A 93 10.98 -35.76 -14.07
N ARG A 94 10.38 -34.79 -14.75
CA ARG A 94 9.44 -34.98 -15.85
C ARG A 94 8.17 -35.76 -15.47
N TRP A 95 7.78 -35.60 -14.20
CA TRP A 95 6.48 -36.06 -13.75
C TRP A 95 5.41 -35.16 -14.38
N ASN A 96 4.34 -35.72 -14.80
CA ASN A 96 3.20 -34.95 -15.30
C ASN A 96 1.95 -35.36 -14.51
N LEU A 97 1.97 -35.10 -13.20
CA LEU A 97 0.98 -35.62 -12.25
C LEU A 97 -0.44 -35.12 -12.56
N PHE A 98 -0.57 -33.90 -13.08
CA PHE A 98 -1.86 -33.27 -13.38
C PHE A 98 -2.07 -33.00 -14.89
N GLY A 99 -1.18 -33.45 -15.77
CA GLY A 99 -1.25 -33.15 -17.21
C GLY A 99 -0.88 -31.69 -17.57
N THR A 100 -0.38 -30.91 -16.62
CA THR A 100 -0.13 -29.47 -16.77
C THR A 100 1.35 -29.10 -16.85
N ALA A 101 2.28 -30.06 -16.87
CA ALA A 101 3.73 -29.82 -16.87
C ALA A 101 4.20 -28.94 -18.05
N ASN A 102 3.51 -28.97 -19.18
CA ASN A 102 3.84 -28.18 -20.39
C ASN A 102 2.97 -26.92 -20.54
N MET A 103 2.18 -26.55 -19.53
CA MET A 103 1.40 -25.32 -19.60
C MET A 103 2.31 -24.09 -19.49
N HIS A 104 2.05 -23.12 -20.34
CA HIS A 104 2.70 -21.80 -20.27
C HIS A 104 1.69 -20.75 -19.82
N ALA A 105 2.17 -19.76 -19.07
CA ALA A 105 1.33 -18.66 -18.62
C ALA A 105 0.73 -17.91 -19.82
N ASN A 106 -0.59 -17.80 -19.85
CA ASN A 106 -1.30 -17.03 -20.86
C ASN A 106 -1.44 -15.57 -20.43
N ILE A 107 -0.64 -14.71 -21.03
CA ILE A 107 -0.64 -13.25 -20.75
C ILE A 107 -1.95 -12.61 -21.20
N GLY A 108 -2.63 -13.18 -22.21
CA GLY A 108 -3.88 -12.67 -22.75
C GLY A 108 -5.09 -12.82 -21.82
N LEU A 109 -4.96 -13.57 -20.71
CA LEU A 109 -6.02 -13.67 -19.68
C LEU A 109 -6.17 -12.39 -18.84
N VAL A 110 -5.17 -11.51 -18.85
CA VAL A 110 -5.15 -10.30 -18.05
C VAL A 110 -5.45 -9.10 -18.93
N ASP A 111 -6.74 -8.74 -18.99
CA ASP A 111 -7.16 -7.49 -19.65
C ASP A 111 -6.77 -6.28 -18.77
N ALA A 112 -6.18 -5.27 -19.42
CA ALA A 112 -5.80 -4.00 -18.77
C ALA A 112 -7.00 -3.32 -18.08
N LYS A 113 -8.19 -3.38 -18.69
CA LYS A 113 -9.43 -2.83 -18.10
C LYS A 113 -9.83 -3.57 -16.84
N LEU A 114 -9.78 -4.92 -16.86
CA LEU A 114 -10.09 -5.73 -15.68
C LEU A 114 -9.16 -5.39 -14.52
N THR A 115 -7.85 -5.34 -14.80
CA THR A 115 -6.83 -4.97 -13.81
C THR A 115 -7.11 -3.60 -13.20
N TRP A 116 -7.45 -2.62 -14.03
CA TRP A 116 -7.76 -1.26 -13.59
C TRP A 116 -9.01 -1.22 -12.69
N TYR A 117 -10.09 -1.91 -13.07
CA TYR A 117 -11.31 -1.96 -12.25
C TYR A 117 -11.08 -2.67 -10.92
N VAL A 118 -10.31 -3.77 -10.91
CA VAL A 118 -9.96 -4.49 -9.68
C VAL A 118 -9.10 -3.61 -8.77
N ALA A 119 -8.12 -2.90 -9.33
CA ALA A 119 -7.26 -2.00 -8.57
C ALA A 119 -8.08 -0.88 -7.91
N ILE A 120 -8.92 -0.18 -8.66
CA ILE A 120 -9.79 0.87 -8.11
C ILE A 120 -10.74 0.30 -7.06
N GLY A 121 -11.41 -0.81 -7.36
CA GLY A 121 -12.34 -1.44 -6.44
C GLY A 121 -11.67 -1.84 -5.13
N ALA A 122 -10.48 -2.45 -5.19
CA ALA A 122 -9.68 -2.82 -4.02
C ALA A 122 -9.29 -1.58 -3.20
N ILE A 123 -8.77 -0.53 -3.84
CA ILE A 123 -8.35 0.70 -3.17
C ILE A 123 -9.53 1.36 -2.47
N VAL A 124 -10.68 1.52 -3.15
CA VAL A 124 -11.88 2.12 -2.57
C VAL A 124 -12.39 1.29 -1.38
N ALA A 125 -12.48 -0.03 -1.54
CA ALA A 125 -12.91 -0.93 -0.46
C ALA A 125 -11.97 -0.85 0.74
N GLY A 126 -10.65 -0.84 0.52
CA GLY A 126 -9.63 -0.69 1.58
C GLY A 126 -9.81 0.60 2.38
N HIS A 127 -10.07 1.73 1.69
CA HIS A 127 -10.30 3.02 2.33
C HIS A 127 -11.61 3.04 3.14
N VAL A 128 -12.71 2.52 2.59
CA VAL A 128 -14.00 2.44 3.30
C VAL A 128 -13.86 1.62 4.59
N ILE A 129 -13.21 0.45 4.51
CA ILE A 129 -12.98 -0.41 5.66
C ILE A 129 -12.09 0.30 6.69
N ALA A 130 -11.01 0.95 6.26
CA ALA A 130 -10.10 1.63 7.17
C ALA A 130 -10.76 2.81 7.90
N VAL A 131 -11.55 3.64 7.20
CA VAL A 131 -12.30 4.74 7.80
C VAL A 131 -13.34 4.21 8.79
N TRP A 132 -14.04 3.14 8.44
CA TRP A 132 -15.00 2.51 9.33
C TRP A 132 -14.32 1.95 10.60
N LEU A 133 -13.19 1.28 10.48
CA LEU A 133 -12.40 0.78 11.61
C LEU A 133 -11.89 1.92 12.48
N ALA A 134 -11.33 2.98 11.88
CA ALA A 134 -10.86 4.15 12.61
C ALA A 134 -11.97 4.81 13.42
N HIS A 135 -13.16 4.93 12.82
CA HIS A 135 -14.33 5.46 13.52
C HIS A 135 -14.78 4.54 14.67
N ARG A 136 -14.76 3.21 14.47
CA ARG A 136 -15.09 2.22 15.53
C ARG A 136 -14.09 2.29 16.71
N VAL A 137 -12.80 2.42 16.41
CA VAL A 137 -11.76 2.64 17.42
C VAL A 137 -12.00 3.95 18.17
N ALA A 138 -12.23 5.05 17.44
CA ALA A 138 -12.50 6.33 18.04
C ALA A 138 -13.76 6.33 18.94
N LEU A 139 -14.82 5.61 18.57
CA LEU A 139 -16.01 5.44 19.40
C LEU A 139 -15.71 4.74 20.72
N ARG A 140 -14.85 3.72 20.72
CA ARG A 140 -14.44 3.00 21.94
C ARG A 140 -13.63 3.90 22.89
N GLU A 141 -12.72 4.72 22.32
CA GLU A 141 -11.81 5.55 23.12
C GLU A 141 -12.48 6.82 23.65
N TYR A 142 -13.34 7.46 22.85
CA TYR A 142 -13.90 8.78 23.18
C TYR A 142 -15.37 8.75 23.62
N GLY A 143 -16.03 7.62 23.54
CA GLY A 143 -17.34 7.35 24.10
C GLY A 143 -18.52 8.11 23.51
N THR A 144 -18.31 9.20 22.73
CA THR A 144 -19.37 9.99 22.13
C THR A 144 -19.22 10.09 20.61
N PRO A 145 -20.31 9.95 19.83
CA PRO A 145 -20.25 9.98 18.36
C PRO A 145 -19.61 11.24 17.79
N LYS A 146 -19.89 12.41 18.40
CA LYS A 146 -19.33 13.69 17.95
C LYS A 146 -17.80 13.76 18.11
N ARG A 147 -17.26 13.31 19.27
CA ARG A 147 -15.82 13.26 19.51
C ARG A 147 -15.15 12.20 18.65
N ALA A 148 -15.77 11.05 18.46
CA ALA A 148 -15.27 10.00 17.59
C ALA A 148 -15.17 10.46 16.14
N ALA A 149 -16.18 11.13 15.62
CA ALA A 149 -16.16 11.71 14.27
C ALA A 149 -15.03 12.73 14.14
N LEU A 150 -14.89 13.65 15.11
CA LEU A 150 -13.84 14.66 15.10
C LEU A 150 -12.43 14.05 15.18
N ALA A 151 -12.28 12.97 15.97
CA ALA A 151 -11.02 12.25 16.11
C ALA A 151 -10.61 11.50 14.85
N SER A 152 -11.55 11.02 14.03
CA SER A 152 -11.27 10.28 12.80
C SER A 152 -10.91 11.19 11.61
N ILE A 153 -11.26 12.49 11.63
CA ILE A 153 -11.01 13.42 10.53
C ILE A 153 -9.51 13.54 10.17
N PRO A 154 -8.57 13.80 11.11
CA PRO A 154 -7.17 13.99 10.75
C PRO A 154 -6.57 12.74 10.07
N LEU A 155 -6.90 11.54 10.56
CA LEU A 155 -6.45 10.29 9.96
C LEU A 155 -7.04 10.10 8.56
N THR A 156 -8.33 10.39 8.38
CA THR A 156 -8.98 10.30 7.06
C THR A 156 -8.34 11.27 6.07
N VAL A 157 -8.05 12.51 6.48
CA VAL A 157 -7.36 13.49 5.62
C VAL A 157 -5.97 12.98 5.24
N LEU A 158 -5.21 12.44 6.19
CA LEU A 158 -3.89 11.86 5.93
C LEU A 158 -3.98 10.71 4.90
N MET A 159 -4.96 9.82 5.05
CA MET A 159 -5.18 8.70 4.14
C MET A 159 -5.48 9.17 2.71
N VAL A 160 -6.37 10.15 2.57
CA VAL A 160 -6.71 10.73 1.26
C VAL A 160 -5.51 11.43 0.65
N ALA A 161 -4.76 12.21 1.44
CA ALA A 161 -3.55 12.88 0.97
C ALA A 161 -2.50 11.88 0.46
N TYR A 162 -2.24 10.80 1.19
CA TYR A 162 -1.30 9.75 0.75
C TYR A 162 -1.76 9.06 -0.53
N THR A 163 -3.04 8.77 -0.64
CA THR A 163 -3.59 8.17 -1.86
C THR A 163 -3.44 9.12 -3.05
N ALA A 164 -3.74 10.40 -2.87
CA ALA A 164 -3.58 11.40 -3.93
C ALA A 164 -2.13 11.54 -4.37
N ILE A 165 -1.18 11.62 -3.44
CA ILE A 165 0.26 11.70 -3.73
C ILE A 165 0.73 10.42 -4.46
N SER A 166 0.30 9.25 -4.00
CA SER A 166 0.66 7.98 -4.61
C SER A 166 0.13 7.87 -6.05
N LEU A 167 -1.10 8.31 -6.30
CA LEU A 167 -1.68 8.32 -7.65
C LEU A 167 -0.97 9.32 -8.57
N LEU A 168 -0.61 10.50 -8.06
CA LEU A 168 0.18 11.47 -8.83
C LEU A 168 1.56 10.92 -9.19
N ALA A 169 2.24 10.26 -8.25
CA ALA A 169 3.55 9.65 -8.49
C ALA A 169 3.51 8.54 -9.56
N ILE A 170 2.40 7.79 -9.64
CA ILE A 170 2.22 6.74 -10.65
C ILE A 170 1.78 7.33 -12.01
N ALA A 171 1.14 8.49 -12.01
CA ALA A 171 0.66 9.15 -13.24
C ALA A 171 1.80 9.74 -14.08
N GLU A 172 3.00 9.95 -13.50
CA GLU A 172 4.15 10.38 -14.27
C GLU A 172 4.64 9.24 -15.20
N PRO A 173 4.82 9.51 -16.52
CA PRO A 173 5.27 8.49 -17.46
C PRO A 173 6.68 8.04 -17.09
N MET A 174 6.82 6.77 -16.68
CA MET A 174 8.12 6.17 -16.34
C MET A 174 9.06 5.97 -17.54
N VAL A 175 8.59 6.22 -18.76
CA VAL A 175 9.36 6.06 -19.99
C VAL A 175 9.26 7.34 -20.82
N VAL A 176 10.30 8.14 -20.79
CA VAL A 176 10.49 9.20 -21.77
C VAL A 176 11.08 8.54 -23.02
N PHE A 177 10.26 8.37 -24.06
CA PHE A 177 10.79 8.03 -25.39
C PHE A 177 11.60 9.25 -25.89
N GLU A 178 12.91 9.22 -25.75
CA GLU A 178 13.75 10.12 -26.53
C GLU A 178 13.56 9.77 -28.01
N ALA A 179 12.92 10.67 -28.74
CA ALA A 179 12.88 10.58 -30.20
C ALA A 179 14.33 10.56 -30.72
N PRO A 180 14.68 9.65 -31.64
CA PRO A 180 16.02 9.64 -32.22
C PRO A 180 16.29 11.00 -32.80
N ARG A 181 17.37 11.67 -32.36
CA ARG A 181 17.88 12.89 -32.97
C ARG A 181 18.28 12.52 -34.37
N GLY A 182 17.50 13.00 -35.34
CA GLY A 182 17.84 12.86 -36.76
C GLY A 182 19.21 13.46 -37.00
N GLU A 183 20.17 12.64 -37.43
CA GLU A 183 21.40 13.05 -38.09
C GLU A 183 21.12 13.51 -39.53
#